data_5579125ca70a78139463508627926e1d
#
_entry.id   5579125ca70a78139463508627926e1d
#
_cell.length_a   1.000
_cell.length_b   1.000
_cell.length_c   1.000
_cell.angle_alpha   90.00
_cell.angle_beta   90.00
_cell.angle_gamma   90.00
#
_symmetry.space_group_name_H-M   'P 1'
#
loop_
_entity.id
_entity.type
_entity.pdbx_description
1 polymer ?
#
loop_
_entity_poly.entity_id
_entity_poly.type
_entity_poly.pdbx_seq_one_letter_code
_entity_poly.pdbx_strand_id
1 'polypeptide(L)'
;MASDEVMPRIIAIDYGKKRTGLAVTDELQIVPGALDTVETHRLFEYLEKYIQSESVERIIIGEPRQSNGMPSENMARVREFENRWRKAHPEIPIEGYDERFTSVLAHRTMIDAGLHKKARQDKALVDKVSATIILQDYLSHR
;
A
#
# COMPACT_ATOMS: atom_id res chain seq x y z
N MET A 1 16.94 -12.82 22.18
CA MET A 1 17.68 -12.17 22.09
C MET A 1 17.50 -11.08 21.26
N ALA A 2 18.20 -10.29 21.35
CA ALA A 2 17.98 -9.08 20.74
C ALA A 2 17.78 -9.26 19.31
N SER A 3 18.40 -10.21 18.86
CA SER A 3 18.21 -10.55 17.53
C SER A 3 16.80 -10.79 17.24
N ASP A 4 16.12 -11.01 18.27
CA ASP A 4 14.78 -11.33 18.06
C ASP A 4 14.01 -10.09 17.88
N GLU A 5 14.67 -8.99 17.68
CA GLU A 5 14.00 -7.76 17.50
C GLU A 5 13.61 -7.57 16.06
N VAL A 6 12.99 -8.58 15.50
CA VAL A 6 12.29 -8.42 14.24
C VAL A 6 11.01 -7.68 14.54
N MET A 7 10.89 -6.47 14.03
CA MET A 7 9.68 -5.68 14.23
C MET A 7 8.57 -6.17 13.30
N PRO A 8 7.31 -6.09 13.73
CA PRO A 8 6.22 -6.42 12.84
C PRO A 8 6.21 -5.49 11.62
N ARG A 9 5.73 -6.00 10.53
CA ARG A 9 5.74 -5.26 9.27
C ARG A 9 4.57 -4.29 9.19
N ILE A 10 4.78 -3.22 8.42
CA ILE A 10 3.72 -2.31 8.04
C ILE A 10 3.47 -2.53 6.55
N ILE A 11 2.23 -2.77 6.18
CA ILE A 11 1.84 -2.97 4.78
C ILE A 11 1.16 -1.72 4.27
N ALA A 12 1.51 -1.30 3.06
CA ALA A 12 0.80 -0.24 2.36
C ALA A 12 0.08 -0.81 1.14
N ILE A 13 -1.11 -0.31 0.90
CA ILE A 13 -1.98 -0.76 -0.18
C ILE A 13 -2.34 0.43 -1.07
N ASP A 14 -2.11 0.27 -2.37
CA ASP A 14 -2.65 1.16 -3.38
C ASP A 14 -3.80 0.42 -4.06
N TYR A 15 -5.01 0.66 -3.58
CA TYR A 15 -6.20 -0.10 -3.97
C TYR A 15 -6.71 0.36 -5.33
N GLY A 16 -6.72 -0.53 -6.29
CA GLY A 16 -7.25 -0.26 -7.60
C GLY A 16 -8.51 -1.07 -7.89
N LYS A 17 -9.25 -0.67 -8.91
CA LYS A 17 -10.48 -1.35 -9.28
C LYS A 17 -10.23 -2.80 -9.71
N LYS A 18 -9.17 -3.02 -10.49
CA LYS A 18 -8.83 -4.34 -11.03
C LYS A 18 -7.60 -4.93 -10.37
N ARG A 19 -6.61 -4.11 -10.10
CA ARG A 19 -5.33 -4.53 -9.51
C ARG A 19 -5.02 -3.66 -8.31
N THR A 20 -4.35 -4.25 -7.35
CA THR A 20 -3.94 -3.56 -6.13
C THR A 20 -2.45 -3.76 -5.94
N GLY A 21 -1.73 -2.67 -5.73
CA GLY A 21 -0.31 -2.71 -5.42
C GLY A 21 -0.07 -2.80 -3.93
N LEU A 22 0.97 -3.53 -3.56
CA LEU A 22 1.32 -3.76 -2.16
C LEU A 22 2.79 -3.46 -1.93
N ALA A 23 3.06 -2.84 -0.80
CA ALA A 23 4.42 -2.60 -0.32
C ALA A 23 4.50 -2.98 1.15
N VAL A 24 5.70 -3.25 1.63
CA VAL A 24 5.90 -3.72 2.99
C VAL A 24 7.23 -3.20 3.52
N THR A 25 7.31 -2.96 4.83
CA THR A 25 8.57 -2.58 5.47
C THR A 25 9.47 -3.79 5.64
N ASP A 26 10.77 -3.51 5.81
CA ASP A 26 11.74 -4.51 6.24
C ASP A 26 11.52 -4.86 7.71
N GLU A 27 12.34 -5.78 8.21
CA GLU A 27 12.25 -6.26 9.59
C GLU A 27 12.56 -5.19 10.64
N LEU A 28 13.14 -4.08 10.24
CA LEU A 28 13.47 -2.96 11.15
C LEU A 28 12.48 -1.81 11.00
N GLN A 29 11.47 -1.94 10.16
CA GLN A 29 10.51 -0.87 9.86
C GLN A 29 11.16 0.42 9.35
N ILE A 30 12.23 0.30 8.59
CA ILE A 30 12.99 1.45 8.10
C ILE A 30 12.82 1.64 6.60
N VAL A 31 12.95 0.55 5.84
CA VAL A 31 12.97 0.60 4.38
C VAL A 31 11.68 0.06 3.79
N PRO A 32 10.97 0.87 2.98
CA PRO A 32 9.81 0.35 2.27
C PRO A 32 10.27 -0.40 1.03
N GLY A 33 9.60 -1.49 0.71
CA GLY A 33 9.89 -2.28 -0.48
C GLY A 33 8.61 -2.74 -1.16
N ALA A 34 8.66 -2.86 -2.48
CA ALA A 34 7.53 -3.38 -3.23
C ALA A 34 7.32 -4.85 -2.88
N LEU A 35 6.09 -5.23 -2.60
CA LEU A 35 5.76 -6.61 -2.24
C LEU A 35 5.16 -7.36 -3.42
N ASP A 36 4.05 -6.87 -3.94
CA ASP A 36 3.35 -7.58 -5.00
C ASP A 36 2.30 -6.68 -5.65
N THR A 37 1.78 -7.13 -6.78
CA THR A 37 0.57 -6.58 -7.37
C THR A 37 -0.38 -7.74 -7.55
N VAL A 38 -1.57 -7.63 -6.97
CA VAL A 38 -2.55 -8.71 -6.99
C VAL A 38 -3.84 -8.25 -7.64
N GLU A 39 -4.61 -9.19 -8.14
CA GLU A 39 -5.96 -8.88 -8.60
C GLU A 39 -6.77 -8.47 -7.39
N THR A 40 -7.49 -7.35 -7.49
CA THR A 40 -8.17 -6.76 -6.34
C THR A 40 -9.15 -7.72 -5.66
N HIS A 41 -9.83 -8.56 -6.44
CA HIS A 41 -10.77 -9.52 -5.84
C HIS A 41 -10.08 -10.60 -5.01
N ARG A 42 -8.74 -10.71 -5.10
CA ARG A 42 -7.96 -11.67 -4.30
C ARG A 42 -7.21 -11.00 -3.16
N LEU A 43 -7.34 -9.69 -3.03
CA LEU A 43 -6.58 -8.93 -2.04
C LEU A 43 -6.82 -9.40 -0.61
N PHE A 44 -8.07 -9.58 -0.24
CA PHE A 44 -8.41 -9.95 1.13
C PHE A 44 -7.79 -11.31 1.49
N GLU A 45 -7.92 -12.28 0.60
CA GLU A 45 -7.34 -13.61 0.79
C GLU A 45 -5.81 -13.54 0.84
N TYR A 46 -5.22 -12.74 -0.02
CA TYR A 46 -3.76 -12.56 -0.04
C TYR A 46 -3.27 -12.04 1.31
N LEU A 47 -3.92 -11.02 1.85
CA LEU A 47 -3.54 -10.45 3.13
C LEU A 47 -3.75 -11.43 4.28
N GLU A 48 -4.82 -12.21 4.23
CA GLU A 48 -5.06 -13.22 5.26
C GLU A 48 -3.96 -14.28 5.28
N LYS A 49 -3.47 -14.67 4.12
CA LYS A 49 -2.35 -15.60 4.04
C LYS A 49 -1.05 -14.96 4.52
N TYR A 50 -0.85 -13.69 4.17
CA TYR A 50 0.37 -12.98 4.55
C TYR A 50 0.50 -12.87 6.06
N ILE A 51 -0.58 -12.52 6.75
CA ILE A 51 -0.54 -12.38 8.21
C ILE A 51 -0.37 -13.69 8.95
N GLN A 52 -0.54 -14.82 8.28
CA GLN A 52 -0.28 -16.12 8.88
C GLN A 52 1.21 -16.44 8.91
N SER A 53 1.97 -15.91 7.96
CA SER A 53 3.40 -16.19 7.86
C SER A 53 4.27 -15.04 8.34
N GLU A 54 3.76 -13.82 8.34
CA GLU A 54 4.51 -12.65 8.74
C GLU A 54 3.75 -11.86 9.80
N SER A 55 4.47 -11.33 10.77
CA SER A 55 3.87 -10.47 11.79
C SER A 55 3.62 -9.11 11.19
N VAL A 56 2.38 -8.64 11.25
CA VAL A 56 1.98 -7.35 10.69
C VAL A 56 1.43 -6.46 11.78
N GLU A 57 1.99 -5.27 11.92
CA GLU A 57 1.56 -4.31 12.94
C GLU A 57 0.30 -3.57 12.51
N ARG A 58 0.27 -3.10 11.27
CA ARG A 58 -0.84 -2.31 10.73
C ARG A 58 -0.81 -2.29 9.22
N ILE A 59 -1.93 -1.86 8.66
CA ILE A 59 -2.07 -1.69 7.22
C ILE A 59 -2.38 -0.22 6.95
N ILE A 60 -1.72 0.36 5.96
CA ILE A 60 -1.99 1.71 5.49
C ILE A 60 -2.61 1.56 4.10
N ILE A 61 -3.76 2.15 3.87
CA ILE A 61 -4.40 2.08 2.57
C ILE A 61 -4.57 3.49 1.99
N GLY A 62 -4.08 3.69 0.78
CA GLY A 62 -4.23 4.98 0.10
C GLY A 62 -5.70 5.28 -0.13
N GLU A 63 -6.12 6.47 0.28
CA GLU A 63 -7.50 6.92 0.06
C GLU A 63 -7.49 7.89 -1.10
N PRO A 64 -8.06 7.48 -2.25
CA PRO A 64 -8.04 8.32 -3.44
C PRO A 64 -9.02 9.49 -3.27
N ARG A 65 -8.50 10.71 -3.41
CA ARG A 65 -9.30 11.92 -3.32
C ARG A 65 -9.06 12.79 -4.53
N GLN A 66 -10.04 13.59 -4.88
CA GLN A 66 -9.87 14.60 -5.91
C GLN A 66 -8.99 15.72 -5.38
N SER A 67 -8.45 16.55 -6.27
CA SER A 67 -7.56 17.63 -5.88
C SER A 67 -8.18 18.61 -4.89
N ASN A 68 -9.52 18.72 -4.88
CA ASN A 68 -10.25 19.59 -3.94
C ASN A 68 -10.52 18.91 -2.60
N GLY A 69 -9.99 17.71 -2.37
CA GLY A 69 -10.19 16.98 -1.12
C GLY A 69 -11.44 16.12 -1.07
N MET A 70 -12.30 16.19 -2.08
CA MET A 70 -13.51 15.38 -2.14
C MET A 70 -13.17 13.94 -2.49
N PRO A 71 -13.96 12.95 -2.01
CA PRO A 71 -13.70 11.55 -2.36
C PRO A 71 -13.77 11.30 -3.86
N SER A 72 -12.92 10.42 -4.36
CA SER A 72 -12.98 9.97 -5.74
C SER A 72 -14.00 8.84 -5.88
N GLU A 73 -14.24 8.42 -7.12
CA GLU A 73 -15.18 7.31 -7.38
C GLU A 73 -14.73 6.00 -6.71
N ASN A 74 -13.43 5.79 -6.59
CA ASN A 74 -12.91 4.55 -6.00
C ASN A 74 -12.97 4.55 -4.47
N MET A 75 -13.28 5.70 -3.87
CA MET A 75 -13.26 5.82 -2.40
C MET A 75 -14.28 4.90 -1.72
N ALA A 76 -15.43 4.69 -2.34
CA ALA A 76 -16.45 3.80 -1.78
C ALA A 76 -15.93 2.37 -1.67
N ARG A 77 -15.16 1.91 -2.66
CA ARG A 77 -14.56 0.58 -2.64
C ARG A 77 -13.49 0.46 -1.58
N VAL A 78 -12.69 1.51 -1.42
CA VAL A 78 -11.65 1.56 -0.39
C VAL A 78 -12.29 1.47 1.00
N ARG A 79 -13.33 2.27 1.25
CA ARG A 79 -14.01 2.26 2.55
C ARG A 79 -14.69 0.93 2.83
N GLU A 80 -15.25 0.30 1.82
CA GLU A 80 -15.86 -1.01 1.97
C GLU A 80 -14.81 -2.05 2.37
N PHE A 81 -13.63 -2.00 1.74
CA PHE A 81 -12.53 -2.88 2.08
C PHE A 81 -12.05 -2.62 3.51
N GLU A 82 -11.86 -1.35 3.88
CA GLU A 82 -11.46 -0.99 5.24
C GLU A 82 -12.42 -1.56 6.29
N ASN A 83 -13.71 -1.38 6.06
CA ASN A 83 -14.73 -1.86 6.99
C ASN A 83 -14.75 -3.38 7.09
N ARG A 84 -14.61 -4.05 5.95
CA ARG A 84 -14.55 -5.51 5.92
C ARG A 84 -13.34 -6.03 6.67
N TRP A 85 -12.19 -5.39 6.50
CA TRP A 85 -10.97 -5.79 7.21
C TRP A 85 -11.11 -5.59 8.71
N ARG A 86 -11.61 -4.42 9.13
CA ARG A 86 -11.79 -4.12 10.55
C ARG A 86 -12.70 -5.12 11.24
N LYS A 87 -13.71 -5.59 10.51
CA LYS A 87 -14.66 -6.55 11.06
C LYS A 87 -14.02 -7.93 11.21
N ALA A 88 -13.23 -8.34 10.25
CA ALA A 88 -12.62 -9.68 10.23
C ALA A 88 -11.33 -9.74 11.08
N HIS A 89 -10.57 -8.66 11.12
CA HIS A 89 -9.24 -8.63 11.75
C HIS A 89 -9.06 -7.38 12.60
N PRO A 90 -9.83 -7.23 13.69
CA PRO A 90 -9.72 -6.01 14.53
C PRO A 90 -8.38 -5.89 15.22
N GLU A 91 -7.61 -6.98 15.32
CA GLU A 91 -6.29 -6.96 15.95
C GLU A 91 -5.23 -6.30 15.09
N ILE A 92 -5.47 -6.13 13.79
CA ILE A 92 -4.54 -5.46 12.89
C ILE A 92 -5.22 -4.22 12.33
N PRO A 93 -4.89 -3.02 12.86
CA PRO A 93 -5.57 -1.81 12.43
C PRO A 93 -5.27 -1.48 10.97
N ILE A 94 -6.27 -0.92 10.30
CA ILE A 94 -6.11 -0.39 8.95
C ILE A 94 -6.45 1.09 8.99
N GLU A 95 -5.56 1.93 8.47
CA GLU A 95 -5.78 3.37 8.44
C GLU A 95 -5.68 3.91 7.02
N GLY A 96 -6.55 4.86 6.72
CA GLY A 96 -6.52 5.54 5.43
C GLY A 96 -5.38 6.54 5.36
N TYR A 97 -4.82 6.71 4.19
CA TYR A 97 -3.77 7.69 3.92
C TYR A 97 -4.15 8.48 2.68
N ASP A 98 -4.23 9.80 2.81
CA ASP A 98 -4.61 10.67 1.70
C ASP A 98 -3.51 10.65 0.65
N GLU A 99 -3.83 10.16 -0.55
CA GLU A 99 -2.84 9.97 -1.60
C GLU A 99 -2.85 11.07 -2.67
N ARG A 100 -3.48 12.23 -2.40
CA ARG A 100 -3.54 13.31 -3.38
C ARG A 100 -2.19 13.72 -3.95
N PHE A 101 -1.15 13.63 -3.13
CA PHE A 101 0.18 14.05 -3.54
C PHE A 101 1.11 12.89 -3.90
N THR A 102 0.79 11.67 -3.51
CA THR A 102 1.67 10.52 -3.73
C THR A 102 1.66 10.04 -5.18
N SER A 103 0.57 10.21 -5.91
CA SER A 103 0.53 9.83 -7.32
C SER A 103 1.48 10.70 -8.15
N VAL A 104 1.60 11.97 -7.80
CA VAL A 104 2.54 12.88 -8.47
C VAL A 104 3.97 12.45 -8.15
N LEU A 105 4.24 12.11 -6.89
CA LEU A 105 5.56 11.63 -6.48
C LEU A 105 5.92 10.33 -7.15
N ALA A 106 4.98 9.40 -7.28
CA ALA A 106 5.21 8.13 -7.94
C ALA A 106 5.61 8.35 -9.40
N HIS A 107 4.89 9.21 -10.09
CA HIS A 107 5.16 9.52 -11.48
C HIS A 107 6.56 10.11 -11.64
N ARG A 108 6.89 11.09 -10.81
CA ARG A 108 8.17 11.76 -10.81
C ARG A 108 9.31 10.80 -10.48
N THR A 109 9.10 9.94 -9.49
CA THR A 109 10.09 8.95 -9.08
C THR A 109 10.41 7.98 -10.22
N MET A 110 9.41 7.55 -10.96
CA MET A 110 9.62 6.65 -12.10
C MET A 110 10.40 7.34 -13.22
N ILE A 111 10.14 8.61 -13.46
CA ILE A 111 10.88 9.39 -14.45
C ILE A 111 12.32 9.56 -14.00
N ASP A 112 12.55 9.94 -12.75
CA ASP A 112 13.88 10.14 -12.19
C ASP A 112 14.71 8.85 -12.18
N ALA A 113 14.05 7.71 -12.02
CA ALA A 113 14.71 6.41 -12.08
C ALA A 113 15.11 6.01 -13.50
N GLY A 114 14.75 6.82 -14.50
CA GLY A 114 15.11 6.54 -15.89
C GLY A 114 14.36 5.38 -16.51
N LEU A 115 13.17 5.07 -16.02
CA LEU A 115 12.39 3.99 -16.58
C LEU A 115 11.92 4.33 -17.98
N HIS A 116 12.09 3.37 -18.88
CA HIS A 116 11.65 3.53 -20.26
C HIS A 116 10.12 3.61 -20.30
N LYS A 117 9.60 4.29 -21.31
CA LYS A 117 8.17 4.44 -21.50
C LYS A 117 7.42 3.11 -21.41
N LYS A 118 7.99 2.06 -21.99
CA LYS A 118 7.38 0.73 -21.96
C LYS A 118 7.24 0.21 -20.54
N ALA A 119 8.27 0.38 -19.72
CA ALA A 119 8.24 -0.04 -18.33
C ALA A 119 7.22 0.77 -17.52
N ARG A 120 7.13 2.08 -17.81
CA ARG A 120 6.14 2.93 -17.15
C ARG A 120 4.70 2.58 -17.50
N GLN A 121 4.51 1.88 -18.63
CA GLN A 121 3.19 1.40 -19.05
C GLN A 121 2.86 0.04 -18.44
N ASP A 122 3.82 -0.60 -17.78
CA ASP A 122 3.55 -1.83 -17.05
C ASP A 122 2.76 -1.46 -15.78
N LYS A 123 1.48 -1.73 -15.83
CA LYS A 123 0.58 -1.31 -14.74
C LYS A 123 0.85 -2.01 -13.43
N ALA A 124 1.31 -3.26 -13.48
CA ALA A 124 1.64 -3.99 -12.26
C ALA A 124 2.85 -3.37 -11.56
N LEU A 125 3.84 -2.92 -12.32
CA LEU A 125 5.00 -2.23 -11.78
C LEU A 125 4.58 -0.88 -11.20
N VAL A 126 3.75 -0.13 -11.91
CA VAL A 126 3.24 1.16 -11.44
C VAL A 126 2.52 1.01 -10.11
N ASP A 127 1.67 -0.01 -9.99
CA ASP A 127 0.91 -0.24 -8.76
C ASP A 127 1.83 -0.52 -7.57
N LYS A 128 2.88 -1.33 -7.79
CA LYS A 128 3.85 -1.60 -6.72
C LYS A 128 4.64 -0.37 -6.32
N VAL A 129 5.04 0.45 -7.30
CA VAL A 129 5.77 1.69 -7.04
C VAL A 129 4.87 2.66 -6.27
N SER A 130 3.61 2.77 -6.66
CA SER A 130 2.66 3.65 -5.97
C SER A 130 2.47 3.25 -4.51
N ALA A 131 2.32 1.96 -4.23
CA ALA A 131 2.20 1.47 -2.87
C ALA A 131 3.47 1.75 -2.06
N THR A 132 4.65 1.60 -2.68
CA THR A 132 5.93 1.87 -2.02
C THR A 132 6.05 3.35 -1.66
N ILE A 133 5.60 4.25 -2.54
CA ILE A 133 5.63 5.69 -2.27
C ILE A 133 4.69 6.04 -1.11
N ILE A 134 3.51 5.45 -1.06
CA ILE A 134 2.59 5.64 0.06
C ILE A 134 3.28 5.25 1.36
N LEU A 135 3.91 4.09 1.39
CA LEU A 135 4.58 3.59 2.57
C LEU A 135 5.75 4.48 2.98
N GLN A 136 6.56 4.89 2.01
CA GLN A 136 7.70 5.78 2.26
C GLN A 136 7.25 7.10 2.87
N ASP A 137 6.19 7.68 2.31
CA ASP A 137 5.65 8.94 2.80
C ASP A 137 5.11 8.79 4.22
N TYR A 138 4.40 7.70 4.49
CA TYR A 138 3.89 7.40 5.82
C TYR A 138 5.03 7.30 6.84
N LEU A 139 6.08 6.55 6.49
CA LEU A 139 7.22 6.35 7.41
C LEU A 139 7.95 7.66 7.73
N SER A 140 7.99 8.58 6.78
CA SER A 140 8.68 9.85 6.99
C SER A 140 7.88 10.84 7.85
N HIS A 141 6.59 10.57 8.05
CA HIS A 141 5.72 11.46 8.83
C HIS A 141 5.25 10.88 10.17
N ARG A 142 5.71 9.70 10.54
CA ARG A 142 5.31 9.11 11.82
C ARG A 142 6.17 9.53 12.99
#